data_a19ab8c80932ba99a5d1d4a3ad7a1ae0
#
_entry.id   a19ab8c80932ba99a5d1d4a3ad7a1ae0
#
_cell.length_a   1.000
_cell.length_b   1.000
_cell.length_c   1.000
_cell.angle_alpha   90.00
_cell.angle_beta   90.00
_cell.angle_gamma   90.00
#
_symmetry.space_group_name_H-M   'P 1'
#
loop_
_entity.id
_entity.type
_entity.pdbx_description
1 polymer ?
#
loop_
_entity_poly.entity_id
_entity_poly.type
_entity_poly.pdbx_seq_one_letter_code
_entity_poly.pdbx_strand_id
1 'polypeptide(L)'
;MATKKITFDPEAGAAYAANFSMLGGANFEGNFEVVGTSNTAFSLEGYSGSSQMTKSVSIGSPAFPAATFTVGFTSAADGKVRISLGGTQTKLLEEGRYVYDVIVSSGNTFYRLVDGNILVQPGISSITAL
;
A
#
# COMPACT_ATOMS: atom_id res chain seq x y z
N MET A 1 4.65 13.81 6.08
CA MET A 1 3.63 13.02 5.36
C MET A 1 2.55 12.57 6.32
N ALA A 2 1.30 12.73 5.93
CA ALA A 2 0.19 12.34 6.80
C ALA A 2 0.13 10.81 6.96
N THR A 3 -0.23 10.38 8.15
CA THR A 3 -0.42 8.97 8.45
C THR A 3 -1.92 8.69 8.49
N LYS A 4 -2.36 7.67 7.76
CA LYS A 4 -3.75 7.24 7.79
C LYS A 4 -3.95 6.26 8.93
N LYS A 5 -4.88 6.57 9.81
CA LYS A 5 -5.27 5.67 10.89
C LYS A 5 -6.31 4.71 10.36
N ILE A 6 -6.04 3.42 10.44
CA ILE A 6 -6.96 2.40 9.97
C ILE A 6 -7.38 1.50 11.12
N THR A 7 -8.67 1.15 11.16
CA THR A 7 -9.19 0.20 12.12
C THR A 7 -9.26 -1.17 11.45
N PHE A 8 -8.61 -2.15 12.04
CA PHE A 8 -8.58 -3.50 11.51
C PHE A 8 -9.24 -4.46 12.49
N ASP A 9 -10.20 -5.22 11.99
CA ASP A 9 -10.87 -6.29 12.73
C ASP A 9 -10.55 -7.61 12.05
N PRO A 10 -9.68 -8.44 12.64
CA PRO A 10 -9.31 -9.71 11.99
C PRO A 10 -10.48 -10.67 11.86
N GLU A 11 -11.53 -10.51 12.65
CA GLU A 11 -12.71 -11.37 12.57
C GLU A 11 -13.70 -10.94 11.48
N ALA A 12 -13.64 -9.68 11.07
CA ALA A 12 -14.55 -9.17 10.04
C ALA A 12 -14.18 -9.66 8.63
N GLY A 13 -12.92 -10.01 8.42
CA GLY A 13 -12.45 -10.52 7.14
C GLY A 13 -12.40 -9.48 6.02
N ALA A 14 -12.50 -8.20 6.35
CA ALA A 14 -12.50 -7.13 5.36
C ALA A 14 -11.33 -6.18 5.60
N ALA A 15 -10.68 -5.76 4.51
CA ALA A 15 -9.61 -4.78 4.57
C ALA A 15 -10.19 -3.37 4.69
N TYR A 16 -9.43 -2.46 5.26
CA TYR A 16 -9.78 -1.06 5.33
C TYR A 16 -9.53 -0.41 3.96
N ALA A 17 -10.49 0.34 3.45
CA ALA A 17 -10.37 1.00 2.16
C ALA A 17 -9.60 2.31 2.30
N ALA A 18 -8.52 2.46 1.54
CA ALA A 18 -7.74 3.69 1.53
C ALA A 18 -7.25 3.96 0.10
N ASN A 19 -7.53 5.15 -0.40
CA ASN A 19 -7.21 5.53 -1.77
C ASN A 19 -6.11 6.58 -1.79
N PHE A 20 -5.29 6.54 -2.82
CA PHE A 20 -4.16 7.45 -2.99
C PHE A 20 -4.11 8.01 -4.40
N SER A 21 -3.39 9.12 -4.55
CA SER A 21 -2.91 9.60 -5.84
C SER A 21 -1.40 9.49 -5.86
N MET A 22 -0.86 9.10 -7.00
CA MET A 22 0.57 8.94 -7.18
C MET A 22 1.01 9.78 -8.38
N LEU A 23 2.08 10.54 -8.22
CA LEU A 23 2.63 11.36 -9.31
C LEU A 23 3.78 10.63 -9.98
N GLY A 24 3.67 10.43 -11.28
CA GLY A 24 4.72 9.76 -12.06
C GLY A 24 6.02 10.54 -11.98
N GLY A 25 7.11 9.82 -11.71
CA GLY A 25 8.43 10.43 -11.58
C GLY A 25 8.76 10.97 -10.19
N ALA A 26 7.81 10.92 -9.26
CA ALA A 26 8.04 11.35 -7.88
C ALA A 26 7.99 10.14 -6.94
N ASN A 27 8.68 10.24 -5.82
CA ASN A 27 8.61 9.20 -4.81
C ASN A 27 7.20 9.14 -4.22
N PHE A 28 6.73 7.92 -4.01
CA PHE A 28 5.44 7.67 -3.38
C PHE A 28 5.65 7.02 -2.01
N GLU A 29 4.85 7.46 -1.04
CA GLU A 29 4.93 6.92 0.31
C GLU A 29 3.54 6.95 0.92
N GLY A 30 3.10 5.79 1.42
CA GLY A 30 1.85 5.67 2.16
C GLY A 30 2.15 5.19 3.57
N ASN A 31 1.67 5.92 4.56
CA ASN A 31 1.88 5.59 5.97
C ASN A 31 0.57 5.22 6.62
N PHE A 32 0.57 4.14 7.40
CA PHE A 32 -0.62 3.66 8.08
C PHE A 32 -0.34 3.43 9.55
N GLU A 33 -1.32 3.72 10.37
CA GLU A 33 -1.32 3.32 11.78
C GLU A 33 -2.50 2.38 11.98
N VAL A 34 -2.21 1.12 12.30
CA VAL A 34 -3.23 0.09 12.45
C VAL A 34 -3.68 0.01 13.90
N VAL A 35 -4.97 0.18 14.12
CA VAL A 35 -5.56 0.04 15.44
C VAL A 35 -6.60 -1.07 15.42
N GLY A 36 -6.80 -1.72 16.55
CA GLY A 36 -7.84 -2.71 16.71
C GLY A 36 -9.20 -2.08 16.97
N THR A 37 -10.21 -2.91 17.14
CA THR A 37 -11.59 -2.46 17.35
C THR A 37 -11.77 -1.67 18.65
N SER A 38 -10.87 -1.86 19.62
CA SER A 38 -10.87 -1.10 20.87
C SER A 38 -10.09 0.22 20.78
N ASN A 39 -9.67 0.60 19.58
CA ASN A 39 -8.90 1.80 19.31
C ASN A 39 -7.51 1.82 19.98
N THR A 40 -6.96 0.65 20.24
CA THR A 40 -5.60 0.49 20.72
C THR A 40 -4.72 -0.02 19.57
N ALA A 41 -3.42 0.25 19.64
CA ALA A 41 -2.49 -0.16 18.59
C ALA A 41 -2.57 -1.67 18.35
N PHE A 42 -2.62 -2.05 17.07
CA PHE A 42 -2.56 -3.45 16.67
C PHE A 42 -1.09 -3.76 16.42
N SER A 43 -0.48 -4.53 17.31
CA SER A 43 0.96 -4.83 17.20
C SER A 43 1.24 -5.67 15.95
N LEU A 44 2.21 -5.23 15.17
CA LEU A 44 2.68 -5.93 13.98
C LEU A 44 4.06 -6.56 14.20
N GLU A 45 4.47 -6.70 15.45
CA GLU A 45 5.74 -7.35 15.76
C GLU A 45 5.71 -8.80 15.29
N GLY A 46 6.79 -9.22 14.63
CA GLY A 46 6.90 -10.57 14.08
C GLY A 46 6.20 -10.77 12.74
N TYR A 47 5.57 -9.73 12.19
CA TYR A 47 4.92 -9.82 10.89
C TYR A 47 5.85 -9.35 9.78
N SER A 48 5.66 -9.96 8.60
CA SER A 48 6.27 -9.50 7.35
C SER A 48 5.19 -8.87 6.50
N GLY A 49 5.56 -7.90 5.67
CA GLY A 49 4.61 -7.20 4.83
C GLY A 49 4.85 -7.41 3.35
N SER A 50 3.78 -7.39 2.59
CA SER A 50 3.81 -7.45 1.13
C SER A 50 2.73 -6.54 0.58
N SER A 51 3.06 -5.77 -0.46
CA SER A 51 2.11 -4.86 -1.08
C SER A 51 2.43 -4.72 -2.55
N GLN A 52 1.43 -4.86 -3.38
CA GLN A 52 1.56 -4.74 -4.83
C GLN A 52 0.38 -3.99 -5.38
N MET A 53 0.56 -3.39 -6.56
CA MET A 53 -0.55 -2.78 -7.28
C MET A 53 -0.60 -3.32 -8.70
N THR A 54 -1.80 -3.36 -9.25
CA THR A 54 -2.03 -3.76 -10.63
C THR A 54 -3.10 -2.86 -11.24
N LYS A 55 -3.12 -2.75 -12.56
CA LYS A 55 -4.21 -2.03 -13.20
C LYS A 55 -5.52 -2.73 -12.93
N SER A 56 -6.58 -1.95 -12.79
CA SER A 56 -7.92 -2.49 -12.66
C SER A 56 -8.22 -3.35 -13.88
N VAL A 57 -8.57 -4.62 -13.65
CA VAL A 57 -8.77 -5.58 -14.72
C VAL A 57 -10.18 -6.16 -14.65
N SER A 58 -10.66 -6.65 -15.80
CA SER A 58 -11.94 -7.33 -15.86
C SER A 58 -11.87 -8.70 -15.20
N ILE A 59 -13.00 -9.18 -14.74
CA ILE A 59 -13.12 -10.55 -14.23
C ILE A 59 -12.63 -11.53 -15.29
N GLY A 60 -11.78 -12.47 -14.88
CA GLY A 60 -11.22 -13.47 -15.78
C GLY A 60 -9.92 -13.08 -16.44
N SER A 61 -9.48 -11.83 -16.34
CA SER A 61 -8.19 -11.43 -16.86
C SER A 61 -7.09 -11.77 -15.85
N PRO A 62 -5.94 -12.27 -16.30
CA PRO A 62 -4.84 -12.49 -15.37
C PRO A 62 -4.34 -11.15 -14.83
N ALA A 63 -4.12 -11.09 -13.52
CA ALA A 63 -3.59 -9.93 -12.87
C ALA A 63 -2.09 -10.06 -12.74
N PHE A 64 -1.35 -9.14 -13.34
CA PHE A 64 0.10 -9.05 -13.18
C PHE A 64 0.41 -7.80 -12.39
N PRO A 65 1.25 -7.88 -11.34
CA PRO A 65 1.63 -6.69 -10.61
C PRO A 65 2.29 -5.66 -11.52
N ALA A 66 1.79 -4.44 -11.49
CA ALA A 66 2.43 -3.33 -12.19
C ALA A 66 3.60 -2.80 -11.38
N ALA A 67 3.52 -2.89 -10.07
CA ALA A 67 4.60 -2.48 -9.18
C ALA A 67 4.49 -3.23 -7.86
N THR A 68 5.63 -3.45 -7.23
CA THR A 68 5.72 -4.02 -5.89
C THR A 68 6.26 -2.94 -4.96
N PHE A 69 5.49 -2.63 -3.92
CA PHE A 69 5.91 -1.64 -2.94
C PHE A 69 6.91 -2.23 -1.97
N THR A 70 7.82 -1.38 -1.49
CA THR A 70 8.64 -1.73 -0.33
C THR A 70 7.77 -1.52 0.90
N VAL A 71 7.65 -2.55 1.74
CA VAL A 71 6.89 -2.48 2.98
C VAL A 71 7.85 -2.43 4.15
N GLY A 72 7.71 -1.41 4.98
CA GLY A 72 8.53 -1.25 6.17
C GLY A 72 7.64 -0.98 7.38
N PHE A 73 8.06 -1.47 8.53
CA PHE A 73 7.37 -1.21 9.78
C PHE A 73 8.12 -0.11 10.51
N THR A 74 7.56 1.11 10.50
CA THR A 74 8.21 2.24 11.15
C THR A 74 8.15 2.15 12.66
N SER A 75 7.12 1.48 13.19
CA SER A 75 7.02 1.09 14.58
C SER A 75 6.06 -0.08 14.68
N ALA A 76 6.59 -1.31 14.59
CA ALA A 76 5.76 -2.50 14.54
C ALA A 76 4.89 -2.65 15.79
N ALA A 77 5.46 -2.38 16.97
CA ALA A 77 4.71 -2.51 18.23
C ALA A 77 3.52 -1.56 18.28
N ASP A 78 3.62 -0.40 17.61
CA ASP A 78 2.56 0.59 17.57
C ASP A 78 1.65 0.44 16.34
N GLY A 79 1.83 -0.60 15.56
CA GLY A 79 1.02 -0.85 14.38
C GLY A 79 1.31 0.06 13.21
N LYS A 80 2.50 0.64 13.14
CA LYS A 80 2.84 1.59 12.09
C LYS A 80 3.57 0.91 10.94
N VAL A 81 3.01 1.05 9.75
CA VAL A 81 3.54 0.43 8.54
C VAL A 81 3.58 1.46 7.41
N ARG A 82 4.58 1.33 6.55
CA ARG A 82 4.78 2.22 5.40
C ARG A 82 4.93 1.39 4.14
N ILE A 83 4.28 1.84 3.07
CA ILE A 83 4.54 1.35 1.72
C ILE A 83 5.18 2.47 0.93
N SER A 84 6.13 2.13 0.06
CA SER A 84 6.85 3.14 -0.71
C SER A 84 7.24 2.63 -2.08
N LEU A 85 7.42 3.58 -3.00
CA LEU A 85 7.85 3.31 -4.36
C LEU A 85 8.71 4.47 -4.83
N GLY A 86 9.89 4.19 -5.34
CA GLY A 86 10.82 5.24 -5.78
C GLY A 86 10.38 5.91 -7.06
N GLY A 87 10.86 7.15 -7.28
CA GLY A 87 10.53 7.93 -8.47
C GLY A 87 10.91 7.28 -9.77
N THR A 88 11.99 6.50 -9.80
CA THR A 88 12.38 5.77 -11.02
C THR A 88 11.37 4.68 -11.36
N GLN A 89 10.69 4.12 -10.38
CA GLN A 89 9.66 3.12 -10.59
C GLN A 89 8.33 3.75 -10.95
N THR A 90 7.94 4.83 -10.26
CA THR A 90 6.68 5.53 -10.58
C THR A 90 6.70 6.12 -11.97
N LYS A 91 7.88 6.53 -12.45
CA LYS A 91 8.06 7.08 -13.79
C LYS A 91 7.68 6.08 -14.89
N LEU A 92 7.84 4.79 -14.62
CA LEU A 92 7.55 3.74 -15.59
C LEU A 92 6.06 3.35 -15.64
N LEU A 93 5.26 3.87 -14.73
CA LEU A 93 3.84 3.51 -14.67
C LEU A 93 3.05 4.34 -15.67
N GLU A 94 2.12 3.66 -16.35
CA GLU A 94 1.15 4.37 -17.19
C GLU A 94 0.15 5.11 -16.32
N GLU A 95 -0.33 6.26 -16.77
CA GLU A 95 -1.38 6.96 -16.06
C GLU A 95 -2.65 6.11 -16.02
N GLY A 96 -3.45 6.29 -15.01
CA GLY A 96 -4.71 5.58 -14.86
C GLY A 96 -4.95 5.11 -13.45
N ARG A 97 -5.99 4.28 -13.31
CA ARG A 97 -6.41 3.76 -12.03
C ARG A 97 -5.86 2.36 -11.80
N TYR A 98 -5.28 2.18 -10.64
CA TYR A 98 -4.74 0.90 -10.19
C TYR A 98 -5.43 0.49 -8.92
N VAL A 99 -5.41 -0.80 -8.62
CA VAL A 99 -5.84 -1.35 -7.35
C VAL A 99 -4.61 -1.90 -6.63
N TYR A 100 -4.64 -1.83 -5.30
CA TYR A 100 -3.53 -2.30 -4.50
C TYR A 100 -4.04 -2.93 -3.21
N ASP A 101 -3.19 -3.67 -2.53
CA ASP A 101 -3.45 -4.13 -1.18
C ASP A 101 -2.18 -4.12 -0.35
N VAL A 102 -2.36 -4.26 0.96
CA VAL A 102 -1.25 -4.45 1.91
C VAL A 102 -1.59 -5.67 2.75
N ILE A 103 -0.73 -6.68 2.66
CA ILE A 103 -0.89 -7.93 3.38
C ILE A 103 0.24 -8.06 4.37
N VAL A 104 -0.07 -8.50 5.58
CA VAL A 104 0.94 -8.86 6.57
C VAL A 104 0.78 -10.32 6.92
N SER A 105 1.88 -10.97 7.25
CA SER A 105 1.86 -12.38 7.57
C SER A 105 2.82 -12.73 8.69
N SER A 106 2.44 -13.73 9.46
CA SER A 106 3.28 -14.32 10.50
C SER A 106 2.97 -15.82 10.55
N GLY A 107 3.95 -16.64 10.17
CA GLY A 107 3.72 -18.08 10.04
C GLY A 107 2.62 -18.36 9.03
N ASN A 108 1.55 -19.02 9.47
CA ASN A 108 0.41 -19.35 8.63
C ASN A 108 -0.73 -18.32 8.73
N THR A 109 -0.51 -17.21 9.43
CA THR A 109 -1.50 -16.16 9.58
C THR A 109 -1.27 -15.07 8.55
N PHE A 110 -2.31 -14.75 7.79
CA PHE A 110 -2.28 -13.73 6.74
C PHE A 110 -3.44 -12.77 6.95
N TYR A 111 -3.14 -11.47 6.99
CA TYR A 111 -4.17 -10.44 7.09
C TYR A 111 -4.00 -9.45 5.95
N ARG A 112 -5.09 -9.15 5.25
CA ARG A 112 -5.13 -8.02 4.33
C ARG A 112 -5.60 -6.81 5.13
N LEU A 113 -4.67 -5.91 5.43
CA LEU A 113 -4.97 -4.74 6.26
C LEU A 113 -5.67 -3.63 5.51
N VAL A 114 -5.25 -3.40 4.27
CA VAL A 114 -5.69 -2.25 3.48
C VAL A 114 -5.84 -2.69 2.05
N ASP A 115 -6.84 -2.15 1.38
CA ASP A 115 -6.93 -2.19 -0.07
C ASP A 115 -7.54 -0.89 -0.58
N GLY A 116 -7.50 -0.69 -1.89
CA GLY A 116 -8.08 0.51 -2.45
C GLY A 116 -7.57 0.78 -3.85
N ASN A 117 -7.73 2.02 -4.25
CA ASN A 117 -7.35 2.51 -5.57
C ASN A 117 -6.18 3.47 -5.47
N ILE A 118 -5.32 3.43 -6.48
CA ILE A 118 -4.27 4.43 -6.66
C ILE A 118 -4.46 5.02 -8.03
N LEU A 119 -4.61 6.35 -8.09
CA LEU A 119 -4.68 7.06 -9.35
C LEU A 119 -3.29 7.56 -9.68
N VAL A 120 -2.72 7.07 -10.77
CA VAL A 120 -1.40 7.50 -11.24
C VAL A 120 -1.61 8.64 -12.23
N GLN A 121 -1.01 9.79 -11.92
CA GLN A 121 -1.08 10.98 -12.74
C GLN A 121 0.27 11.21 -13.40
N PRO A 122 0.30 11.69 -14.66
CA PRO A 122 1.56 11.92 -15.35
C PRO A 122 2.29 13.09 -14.73
N GLY A 123 3.61 13.01 -14.72
CA GLY A 123 4.44 14.13 -14.35
C GLY A 123 4.52 15.13 -15.50
N ILE A 124 4.41 16.41 -15.18
CA ILE A 124 4.56 17.48 -16.18
C ILE A 124 6.04 17.83 -16.32
N SER A 125 6.72 17.97 -15.19
CA SER A 125 8.14 18.29 -15.18
C SER A 125 8.97 17.03 -15.13
N SER A 126 10.04 17.02 -15.89
CA SER A 126 10.94 15.88 -15.94
C SER A 126 12.34 16.36 -15.58
N ILE A 127 12.95 15.71 -14.60
CA ILE A 127 14.36 15.92 -14.28
C ILE A 127 15.12 14.79 -14.97
N THR A 128 15.95 15.16 -15.93
CA THR A 128 16.79 14.18 -16.60
C THR A 128 17.85 13.71 -15.62
N ALA A 129 17.84 12.42 -15.34
CA ALA A 129 18.88 11.82 -14.51
C ALA A 129 20.17 11.83 -15.30
N LEU A 130 21.20 12.35 -14.69
CA LEU A 130 22.50 12.44 -15.33
C LEU A 130 23.43 11.37 -14.80
#